data_9756a065326321405156825b7816e444
#
_entry.id   9756a065326321405156825b7816e444
#
_cell.length_a   1.000
_cell.length_b   1.000
_cell.length_c   1.000
_cell.angle_alpha   90.00
_cell.angle_beta   90.00
_cell.angle_gamma   90.00
#
_symmetry.space_group_name_H-M   'P 1'
#
loop_
_entity.id
_entity.type
_entity.pdbx_description
1 polymer ?
#
loop_
_entity_poly.entity_id
_entity_poly.type
_entity_poly.pdbx_seq_one_letter_code
_entity_poly.pdbx_strand_id
1 'polypeptide(L)'
;MRNLIIAISLLLLLPFAGDGWSVRSMAQSTPKRVVVLDAGHGNPRPGKVQNKVREADYVLDVTKLVREELSNRAKELEVHLTRSCDSSYHATQSMDNRMRAEFANKRCADLYVGIHANAHQKPTVNGCEVWVLTLNEKLMTQNDNVAERYADEGDFIDAKDLDRSSMGFMMALARQLDNEPYSRFFAEECCKNMSSYGLKNLGVKAGPVFTVLYYFEGPGVIVELGYLTNEHDYNYLTSKNAKKEMAKAIADAIITYFKALDGSSAEDAVEESVAEQPAEQVEHKSDKLEALAEGYSIQLISSTYSVDVNDYQFKAYKGKVKELIGSGKYKYKYCYGEYVTLADAQKDLAEVRKSFKDAYVVRFKGSEIVK
;
A
#
# COMPACT_ATOMS: atom_id res chain seq x y z
N MET A 1 -10.92 7.96 10.63
CA MET A 1 -11.56 9.29 10.68
C MET A 1 -10.87 10.13 11.75
N ARG A 2 -9.87 10.92 11.37
CA ARG A 2 -9.23 11.88 12.29
C ARG A 2 -10.01 13.18 12.20
N ASN A 3 -10.63 13.57 13.32
CA ASN A 3 -11.38 14.81 13.43
C ASN A 3 -10.44 16.02 13.33
N LEU A 4 -10.60 16.81 12.29
CA LEU A 4 -10.01 18.14 12.17
C LEU A 4 -10.78 19.08 13.12
N ILE A 5 -10.25 19.29 14.32
CA ILE A 5 -10.75 20.33 15.23
C ILE A 5 -10.05 21.62 14.86
N ILE A 6 -10.74 22.47 14.12
CA ILE A 6 -10.32 23.87 13.92
C ILE A 6 -10.75 24.63 15.18
N ALA A 7 -9.79 24.94 16.04
CA ALA A 7 -9.99 25.84 17.16
C ALA A 7 -9.93 27.28 16.66
N ILE A 8 -11.10 27.93 16.52
CA ILE A 8 -11.20 29.37 16.31
C ILE A 8 -10.91 30.06 17.65
N SER A 9 -9.71 30.62 17.78
CA SER A 9 -9.35 31.44 18.93
C SER A 9 -9.91 32.85 18.74
N LEU A 10 -10.96 33.16 19.46
CA LEU A 10 -11.51 34.50 19.59
C LEU A 10 -10.59 35.34 20.48
N LEU A 11 -9.85 36.25 19.91
CA LEU A 11 -8.94 37.17 20.61
C LEU A 11 -9.73 38.28 21.26
N LEU A 12 -10.00 38.20 22.56
CA LEU A 12 -10.49 39.31 23.37
C LEU A 12 -9.30 40.17 23.77
N LEU A 13 -9.18 41.34 23.13
CA LEU A 13 -8.26 42.39 23.52
C LEU A 13 -8.81 43.13 24.76
N LEU A 14 -8.22 42.93 25.91
CA LEU A 14 -8.31 43.81 27.06
C LEU A 14 -6.92 44.40 27.33
N PRO A 15 -6.78 45.72 27.52
CA PRO A 15 -5.52 46.31 27.86
C PRO A 15 -5.30 46.23 29.37
N PHE A 16 -4.32 45.43 29.78
CA PHE A 16 -3.77 45.50 31.13
C PHE A 16 -2.25 45.69 31.03
N ALA A 17 -1.82 46.87 31.48
CA ALA A 17 -0.44 47.18 31.69
C ALA A 17 0.04 46.44 32.96
N GLY A 18 1.20 45.77 32.91
CA GLY A 18 1.87 45.27 34.07
C GLY A 18 2.55 43.92 33.86
N ASP A 19 3.89 43.95 33.86
CA ASP A 19 4.81 42.90 34.15
C ASP A 19 4.81 41.55 33.39
N GLY A 20 5.68 41.48 32.39
CA GLY A 20 6.53 40.31 32.12
C GLY A 20 5.91 38.93 32.01
N TRP A 21 4.82 38.74 31.25
CA TRP A 21 4.42 37.39 30.86
C TRP A 21 5.09 36.99 29.54
N SER A 22 6.19 36.25 29.64
CA SER A 22 6.72 35.53 28.49
C SER A 22 5.71 34.47 28.09
N VAL A 23 4.98 34.71 26.99
CA VAL A 23 4.19 33.66 26.32
C VAL A 23 5.20 32.62 25.81
N ARG A 24 5.47 31.59 26.61
CA ARG A 24 6.13 30.41 26.09
C ARG A 24 5.21 29.88 25.00
N SER A 25 5.60 30.10 23.76
CA SER A 25 5.07 29.39 22.61
C SER A 25 5.24 27.90 22.92
N MET A 26 4.15 27.23 23.29
CA MET A 26 4.12 25.77 23.25
C MET A 26 4.23 25.43 21.78
N ALA A 27 5.44 25.17 21.31
CA ALA A 27 5.66 24.53 20.03
C ALA A 27 4.88 23.22 20.08
N GLN A 28 3.76 23.19 19.39
CA GLN A 28 2.95 22.00 19.20
C GLN A 28 3.87 21.03 18.43
N SER A 29 4.43 20.03 19.12
CA SER A 29 5.24 19.02 18.45
C SER A 29 4.36 18.34 17.41
N THR A 30 4.75 18.42 16.16
CA THR A 30 4.10 17.61 15.11
C THR A 30 4.09 16.16 15.56
N PRO A 31 2.96 15.45 15.44
CA PRO A 31 2.90 14.05 15.82
C PRO A 31 3.96 13.27 15.03
N LYS A 32 4.75 12.46 15.73
CA LYS A 32 5.77 11.63 15.10
C LYS A 32 5.13 10.64 14.16
N ARG A 33 5.77 10.40 13.02
CA ARG A 33 5.44 9.30 12.13
C ARG A 33 5.82 7.97 12.77
N VAL A 34 4.94 7.00 12.70
CA VAL A 34 5.12 5.70 13.35
C VAL A 34 5.48 4.64 12.32
N VAL A 35 6.63 3.98 12.51
CA VAL A 35 7.08 2.85 11.71
C VAL A 35 7.05 1.57 12.53
N VAL A 36 6.44 0.53 12.01
CA VAL A 36 6.54 -0.81 12.58
C VAL A 36 7.43 -1.67 11.70
N LEU A 37 8.53 -2.13 12.27
CA LEU A 37 9.44 -3.10 11.67
C LEU A 37 9.11 -4.49 12.22
N ASP A 38 8.82 -5.41 11.32
CA ASP A 38 8.50 -6.79 11.65
C ASP A 38 9.60 -7.74 11.18
N ALA A 39 10.31 -8.34 12.13
CA ALA A 39 11.19 -9.45 11.82
C ALA A 39 10.36 -10.70 11.58
N GLY A 40 10.32 -11.21 10.35
CA GLY A 40 9.57 -12.40 10.00
C GLY A 40 9.90 -13.62 10.87
N HIS A 41 8.98 -14.57 10.95
CA HIS A 41 9.15 -15.81 11.73
C HIS A 41 9.39 -15.59 13.24
N GLY A 42 10.08 -16.53 13.89
CA GLY A 42 10.36 -16.58 15.32
C GLY A 42 9.96 -17.91 15.91
N ASN A 43 10.53 -18.28 17.06
CA ASN A 43 10.26 -19.57 17.71
C ASN A 43 8.75 -19.81 17.93
N PRO A 44 8.17 -20.97 17.51
CA PRO A 44 8.85 -22.20 17.04
C PRO A 44 9.13 -22.26 15.53
N ARG A 45 8.84 -21.21 14.76
CA ARG A 45 8.97 -21.18 13.30
C ARG A 45 10.24 -20.47 12.85
N PRO A 46 11.31 -21.21 12.50
CA PRO A 46 12.59 -20.61 12.15
C PRO A 46 12.63 -19.94 10.77
N GLY A 47 11.57 -20.08 9.94
CA GLY A 47 11.62 -19.77 8.52
C GLY A 47 12.59 -20.73 7.79
N LYS A 48 13.15 -20.27 6.68
CA LYS A 48 14.15 -21.06 5.96
C LYS A 48 15.40 -21.30 6.82
N VAL A 49 15.84 -22.57 6.83
CA VAL A 49 17.13 -22.94 7.43
C VAL A 49 18.07 -23.42 6.32
N GLN A 50 19.18 -22.73 6.15
CA GLN A 50 20.20 -23.06 5.15
C GLN A 50 21.59 -23.01 5.80
N ASN A 51 22.34 -24.13 5.73
CA ASN A 51 23.69 -24.20 6.29
C ASN A 51 23.82 -23.63 7.72
N LYS A 52 22.87 -23.98 8.61
CA LYS A 52 22.76 -23.48 9.99
C LYS A 52 22.33 -22.01 10.14
N VAL A 53 22.14 -21.26 9.07
CA VAL A 53 21.51 -19.93 9.12
C VAL A 53 20.00 -20.12 9.17
N ARG A 54 19.38 -19.66 10.25
CA ARG A 54 17.91 -19.60 10.40
C ARG A 54 17.45 -18.22 9.94
N GLU A 55 16.46 -18.18 9.07
CA GLU A 55 15.88 -16.93 8.60
C GLU A 55 15.44 -16.04 9.75
N ALA A 56 14.69 -16.59 10.72
CA ALA A 56 14.20 -15.86 11.88
C ALA A 56 15.30 -15.09 12.64
N ASP A 57 16.49 -15.69 12.79
CA ASP A 57 17.61 -15.04 13.47
C ASP A 57 18.24 -13.98 12.58
N TYR A 58 18.42 -14.30 11.30
CA TYR A 58 19.02 -13.39 10.33
C TYR A 58 18.22 -12.09 10.20
N VAL A 59 16.89 -12.20 9.97
CA VAL A 59 16.03 -11.04 9.78
C VAL A 59 15.81 -10.25 11.07
N LEU A 60 15.86 -10.91 12.24
CA LEU A 60 15.81 -10.22 13.52
C LEU A 60 17.03 -9.30 13.72
N ASP A 61 18.22 -9.78 13.35
CA ASP A 61 19.44 -8.97 13.43
C ASP A 61 19.35 -7.79 12.47
N VAL A 62 18.93 -8.00 11.22
CA VAL A 62 18.74 -6.91 10.23
C VAL A 62 17.72 -5.90 10.75
N THR A 63 16.57 -6.36 11.26
CA THR A 63 15.51 -5.49 11.79
C THR A 63 16.00 -4.60 12.94
N LYS A 64 16.83 -5.15 13.84
CA LYS A 64 17.44 -4.37 14.93
C LYS A 64 18.39 -3.31 14.39
N LEU A 65 19.18 -3.64 13.37
CA LEU A 65 20.08 -2.69 12.72
C LEU A 65 19.30 -1.60 11.97
N VAL A 66 18.18 -1.91 11.30
CA VAL A 66 17.30 -0.90 10.69
C VAL A 66 16.82 0.09 11.75
N ARG A 67 16.34 -0.40 12.91
CA ARG A 67 15.94 0.47 14.02
C ARG A 67 17.08 1.34 14.52
N GLU A 68 18.29 0.79 14.64
CA GLU A 68 19.48 1.54 15.06
C GLU A 68 19.79 2.66 14.04
N GLU A 69 19.83 2.37 12.75
CA GLU A 69 20.01 3.35 11.67
C GLU A 69 18.98 4.48 11.75
N LEU A 70 17.69 4.15 11.89
CA LEU A 70 16.64 5.15 12.01
C LEU A 70 16.76 5.99 13.29
N SER A 71 17.07 5.36 14.41
CA SER A 71 17.25 6.07 15.69
C SER A 71 18.39 7.09 15.65
N ASN A 72 19.41 6.83 14.85
CA ASN A 72 20.55 7.72 14.68
C ASN A 72 20.28 8.85 13.66
N ARG A 73 19.49 8.59 12.63
CA ARG A 73 19.39 9.43 11.42
C ARG A 73 18.02 10.09 11.19
N ALA A 74 16.96 9.59 11.85
CA ALA A 74 15.59 10.04 11.70
C ALA A 74 14.87 10.06 13.07
N LYS A 75 15.30 10.95 13.96
CA LYS A 75 14.82 11.04 15.35
C LYS A 75 13.36 11.49 15.46
N GLU A 76 12.83 12.04 14.41
CA GLU A 76 11.42 12.40 14.21
C GLU A 76 10.51 11.19 14.04
N LEU A 77 11.05 10.02 13.68
CA LEU A 77 10.31 8.78 13.58
C LEU A 77 10.18 8.08 14.93
N GLU A 78 9.02 7.49 15.17
CA GLU A 78 8.79 6.55 16.25
C GLU A 78 8.82 5.12 15.68
N VAL A 79 9.82 4.31 16.10
CA VAL A 79 10.09 2.99 15.50
C VAL A 79 9.83 1.88 16.50
N HIS A 80 8.87 1.00 16.17
CA HIS A 80 8.53 -0.17 16.96
C HIS A 80 8.94 -1.47 16.26
N LEU A 81 9.34 -2.45 17.04
CA LEU A 81 9.59 -3.82 16.57
C LEU A 81 8.45 -4.72 17.02
N THR A 82 7.95 -5.60 16.13
CA THR A 82 6.97 -6.63 16.51
C THR A 82 7.56 -7.63 17.49
N ARG A 83 8.85 -7.96 17.34
CA ARG A 83 9.62 -8.79 18.27
C ARG A 83 11.05 -8.30 18.41
N SER A 84 11.62 -8.50 19.60
CA SER A 84 13.02 -8.14 19.91
C SER A 84 13.89 -9.35 20.27
N CYS A 85 13.30 -10.54 20.28
CA CYS A 85 13.97 -11.81 20.55
C CYS A 85 13.38 -12.91 19.66
N ASP A 86 13.87 -14.15 19.75
CA ASP A 86 13.35 -15.31 19.02
C ASP A 86 12.02 -15.78 19.64
N SER A 87 10.94 -15.10 19.27
CA SER A 87 9.59 -15.35 19.79
C SER A 87 8.53 -15.08 18.73
N SER A 88 7.32 -15.57 18.97
CA SER A 88 6.11 -15.25 18.20
C SER A 88 4.95 -14.94 19.15
N TYR A 89 3.90 -14.28 18.64
CA TYR A 89 2.71 -13.95 19.42
C TYR A 89 1.79 -15.16 19.63
N HIS A 90 1.78 -16.10 18.68
CA HIS A 90 0.87 -17.24 18.72
C HIS A 90 1.51 -18.51 18.15
N ALA A 91 0.99 -19.67 18.58
CA ALA A 91 1.47 -20.97 18.11
C ALA A 91 1.14 -21.22 16.63
N THR A 92 -0.03 -20.79 16.14
CA THR A 92 -0.39 -20.89 14.72
C THR A 92 0.07 -19.67 13.97
N GLN A 93 0.58 -19.85 12.76
CA GLN A 93 1.18 -18.80 11.95
C GLN A 93 0.16 -17.73 11.53
N SER A 94 -1.01 -18.13 11.06
CA SER A 94 -2.05 -17.19 10.65
C SER A 94 -2.46 -16.26 11.79
N MET A 95 -2.61 -16.77 13.03
CA MET A 95 -2.90 -15.94 14.19
C MET A 95 -1.72 -15.07 14.59
N ASP A 96 -0.49 -15.59 14.51
CA ASP A 96 0.72 -14.81 14.76
C ASP A 96 0.80 -13.60 13.84
N ASN A 97 0.62 -13.80 12.54
CA ASN A 97 0.65 -12.74 11.54
C ASN A 97 -0.48 -11.72 11.69
N ARG A 98 -1.68 -12.19 12.05
CA ARG A 98 -2.77 -11.31 12.40
C ARG A 98 -2.44 -10.45 13.62
N MET A 99 -1.84 -11.02 14.66
CA MET A 99 -1.44 -10.27 15.86
C MET A 99 -0.31 -9.27 15.57
N ARG A 100 0.59 -9.55 14.61
CA ARG A 100 1.59 -8.58 14.12
C ARG A 100 0.92 -7.38 13.45
N ALA A 101 -0.08 -7.62 12.59
CA ALA A 101 -0.87 -6.54 12.00
C ALA A 101 -1.62 -5.73 13.07
N GLU A 102 -2.26 -6.41 14.04
CA GLU A 102 -2.94 -5.75 15.15
C GLU A 102 -1.99 -4.93 16.03
N PHE A 103 -0.74 -5.39 16.21
CA PHE A 103 0.30 -4.63 16.92
C PHE A 103 0.59 -3.30 16.21
N ALA A 104 0.66 -3.30 14.88
CA ALA A 104 0.87 -2.11 14.07
C ALA A 104 -0.37 -1.19 14.06
N ASN A 105 -1.57 -1.75 13.89
CA ASN A 105 -2.83 -1.00 13.90
C ASN A 105 -3.07 -0.28 15.23
N LYS A 106 -2.80 -0.94 16.37
CA LYS A 106 -2.91 -0.34 17.72
C LYS A 106 -1.96 0.86 17.92
N ARG A 107 -0.91 0.95 17.14
CA ARG A 107 0.05 2.07 17.16
C ARG A 107 -0.23 3.11 16.10
N CYS A 108 -1.28 2.94 15.32
CA CYS A 108 -1.60 3.78 14.17
C CYS A 108 -0.38 3.95 13.25
N ALA A 109 0.29 2.83 12.93
CA ALA A 109 1.51 2.86 12.15
C ALA A 109 1.27 3.50 10.76
N ASP A 110 2.12 4.46 10.40
CA ASP A 110 2.12 5.12 9.11
C ASP A 110 2.80 4.25 8.02
N LEU A 111 3.65 3.28 8.45
CA LEU A 111 4.29 2.31 7.57
C LEU A 111 4.58 1.01 8.32
N TYR A 112 4.26 -0.13 7.69
CA TYR A 112 4.64 -1.46 8.14
C TYR A 112 5.66 -2.07 7.18
N VAL A 113 6.77 -2.59 7.73
CA VAL A 113 7.84 -3.23 6.96
C VAL A 113 8.13 -4.59 7.54
N GLY A 114 7.60 -5.65 6.90
CA GLY A 114 7.99 -7.02 7.18
C GLY A 114 9.33 -7.35 6.50
N ILE A 115 10.26 -7.92 7.24
CA ILE A 115 11.61 -8.24 6.76
C ILE A 115 11.81 -9.75 6.78
N HIS A 116 12.09 -10.32 5.60
CA HIS A 116 12.24 -11.73 5.31
C HIS A 116 13.52 -12.00 4.49
N ALA A 117 13.90 -13.26 4.38
CA ALA A 117 14.95 -13.72 3.49
C ALA A 117 14.45 -14.97 2.74
N ASN A 118 14.26 -14.78 1.45
CA ASN A 118 13.55 -15.66 0.56
C ASN A 118 14.18 -17.05 0.42
N ALA A 119 13.38 -18.01 -0.04
CA ALA A 119 13.82 -19.35 -0.42
C ALA A 119 13.12 -19.79 -1.70
N HIS A 120 13.77 -20.64 -2.50
CA HIS A 120 13.18 -21.21 -3.71
C HIS A 120 13.70 -22.62 -3.94
N GLN A 121 12.85 -23.53 -4.45
CA GLN A 121 13.26 -24.91 -4.79
C GLN A 121 14.32 -24.95 -5.89
N LYS A 122 14.27 -24.00 -6.85
CA LYS A 122 15.30 -23.86 -7.89
C LYS A 122 16.42 -22.96 -7.38
N PRO A 123 17.65 -23.49 -7.17
CA PRO A 123 18.75 -22.71 -6.60
C PRO A 123 19.29 -21.64 -7.55
N THR A 124 18.82 -21.57 -8.78
CA THR A 124 19.18 -20.53 -9.76
C THR A 124 18.41 -19.22 -9.59
N VAL A 125 17.34 -19.22 -8.79
CA VAL A 125 16.55 -18.01 -8.50
C VAL A 125 17.30 -17.18 -7.46
N ASN A 126 17.55 -15.89 -7.77
CA ASN A 126 18.32 -14.98 -6.92
C ASN A 126 17.82 -13.53 -7.04
N GLY A 127 18.16 -12.73 -6.07
CA GLY A 127 17.93 -11.29 -6.03
C GLY A 127 16.99 -10.86 -4.90
N CYS A 128 16.84 -9.54 -4.72
CA CYS A 128 15.94 -8.95 -3.74
C CYS A 128 14.63 -8.50 -4.40
N GLU A 129 13.54 -8.56 -3.66
CA GLU A 129 12.22 -8.12 -4.11
C GLU A 129 11.41 -7.57 -2.95
N VAL A 130 10.36 -6.83 -3.24
CA VAL A 130 9.43 -6.32 -2.22
C VAL A 130 8.01 -6.60 -2.66
N TRP A 131 7.22 -7.17 -1.75
CA TRP A 131 5.84 -7.54 -1.99
C TRP A 131 4.89 -6.50 -1.41
N VAL A 132 3.89 -6.12 -2.22
CA VAL A 132 2.76 -5.29 -1.80
C VAL A 132 1.47 -6.10 -1.81
N LEU A 133 0.51 -5.71 -0.99
CA LEU A 133 -0.81 -6.35 -0.98
C LEU A 133 -1.49 -6.15 -2.33
N THR A 134 -2.06 -7.22 -2.87
CA THR A 134 -3.02 -7.14 -3.97
C THR A 134 -4.25 -7.99 -3.66
N LEU A 135 -5.43 -7.45 -3.96
CA LEU A 135 -6.70 -8.16 -3.95
C LEU A 135 -7.29 -8.26 -5.36
N ASN A 136 -6.45 -8.02 -6.37
CA ASN A 136 -6.79 -8.22 -7.78
C ASN A 136 -6.85 -9.72 -8.09
N GLU A 137 -8.01 -10.20 -8.52
CA GLU A 137 -8.26 -11.62 -8.78
C GLU A 137 -7.26 -12.27 -9.76
N LYS A 138 -6.95 -11.55 -10.84
CA LYS A 138 -6.02 -12.06 -11.87
C LYS A 138 -4.60 -12.20 -11.31
N LEU A 139 -4.15 -11.25 -10.50
CA LEU A 139 -2.82 -11.30 -9.87
C LEU A 139 -2.77 -12.37 -8.78
N MET A 140 -3.83 -12.50 -7.98
CA MET A 140 -3.93 -13.55 -6.97
C MET A 140 -3.84 -14.96 -7.59
N THR A 141 -4.58 -15.21 -8.68
CA THR A 141 -4.59 -16.51 -9.35
C THR A 141 -3.34 -16.78 -10.19
N GLN A 142 -2.72 -15.77 -10.78
CA GLN A 142 -1.43 -15.92 -11.46
C GLN A 142 -0.30 -16.31 -10.50
N ASN A 143 -0.46 -16.02 -9.22
CA ASN A 143 0.51 -16.28 -8.17
C ASN A 143 0.21 -17.55 -7.36
N ASP A 144 -0.74 -18.40 -7.78
CA ASP A 144 -0.93 -19.75 -7.16
C ASP A 144 0.37 -20.55 -7.14
N ASN A 145 1.20 -20.44 -8.20
CA ASN A 145 2.56 -21.00 -8.22
C ASN A 145 3.51 -20.32 -7.21
N VAL A 146 3.23 -19.10 -6.80
CA VAL A 146 4.00 -18.40 -5.74
C VAL A 146 3.54 -18.92 -4.38
N ALA A 147 2.23 -19.11 -4.19
CA ALA A 147 1.67 -19.72 -3.00
C ALA A 147 2.25 -21.12 -2.74
N GLU A 148 2.46 -21.94 -3.79
CA GLU A 148 3.15 -23.24 -3.65
C GLU A 148 4.62 -23.11 -3.20
N ARG A 149 5.29 -22.01 -3.55
CA ARG A 149 6.69 -21.76 -3.15
C ARG A 149 6.83 -21.38 -1.67
N TYR A 150 5.82 -20.67 -1.17
CA TYR A 150 5.73 -20.22 0.22
C TYR A 150 4.82 -21.13 1.05
N ALA A 151 4.34 -22.27 0.51
CA ALA A 151 3.41 -23.17 1.18
C ALA A 151 3.95 -23.71 2.52
N ASP A 152 5.26 -23.87 2.63
CA ASP A 152 5.92 -24.26 3.88
C ASP A 152 5.95 -23.11 4.91
N GLU A 153 5.69 -21.87 4.47
CA GLU A 153 5.77 -20.66 5.29
C GLU A 153 4.40 -20.19 5.82
N GLY A 154 3.29 -20.67 5.23
CA GLY A 154 1.91 -20.50 5.74
C GLY A 154 1.46 -19.06 5.99
N ASP A 155 2.04 -18.10 5.29
CA ASP A 155 1.95 -16.68 5.59
C ASP A 155 0.82 -15.94 4.84
N PHE A 156 0.06 -16.65 4.02
CA PHE A 156 -0.95 -16.02 3.16
C PHE A 156 -2.34 -16.66 3.29
N ILE A 157 -3.33 -15.89 2.91
CA ILE A 157 -4.71 -16.33 2.79
C ILE A 157 -4.89 -16.85 1.37
N ASP A 158 -5.35 -18.11 1.24
CA ASP A 158 -5.69 -18.68 -0.06
C ASP A 158 -6.82 -17.84 -0.70
N ALA A 159 -6.67 -17.48 -1.97
CA ALA A 159 -7.65 -16.68 -2.70
C ALA A 159 -9.06 -17.32 -2.71
N LYS A 160 -9.15 -18.66 -2.63
CA LYS A 160 -10.42 -19.39 -2.55
C LYS A 160 -11.12 -19.25 -1.19
N ASP A 161 -10.35 -18.98 -0.11
CA ASP A 161 -10.86 -18.84 1.26
C ASP A 161 -11.31 -17.40 1.57
N LEU A 162 -11.08 -16.46 0.63
CA LEU A 162 -11.54 -15.08 0.75
C LEU A 162 -13.03 -14.97 0.42
N ASP A 163 -13.84 -14.68 1.43
CA ASP A 163 -15.25 -14.31 1.20
C ASP A 163 -15.35 -12.89 0.64
N ARG A 164 -15.36 -12.81 -0.70
CA ARG A 164 -15.41 -11.56 -1.45
C ARG A 164 -16.72 -10.80 -1.30
N SER A 165 -17.77 -11.45 -0.78
CA SER A 165 -19.05 -10.81 -0.48
C SER A 165 -19.08 -10.18 0.90
N SER A 166 -18.11 -10.51 1.76
CA SER A 166 -18.07 -10.02 3.14
C SER A 166 -17.73 -8.54 3.22
N MET A 167 -18.29 -7.86 4.21
CA MET A 167 -17.94 -6.48 4.53
C MET A 167 -16.43 -6.36 4.86
N GLY A 168 -15.85 -7.37 5.49
CA GLY A 168 -14.42 -7.42 5.82
C GLY A 168 -13.54 -7.37 4.57
N PHE A 169 -13.87 -8.14 3.54
CA PHE A 169 -13.17 -8.11 2.26
C PHE A 169 -13.31 -6.74 1.57
N MET A 170 -14.52 -6.19 1.54
CA MET A 170 -14.75 -4.87 0.92
C MET A 170 -13.99 -3.75 1.63
N MET A 171 -13.88 -3.81 2.95
CA MET A 171 -13.06 -2.87 3.71
C MET A 171 -11.57 -3.06 3.45
N ALA A 172 -11.08 -4.31 3.35
CA ALA A 172 -9.69 -4.61 3.00
C ALA A 172 -9.34 -4.11 1.60
N LEU A 173 -10.24 -4.31 0.62
CA LEU A 173 -10.07 -3.82 -0.74
C LEU A 173 -10.01 -2.28 -0.80
N ALA A 174 -10.88 -1.59 -0.08
CA ALA A 174 -10.85 -0.13 -0.01
C ALA A 174 -9.53 0.39 0.59
N ARG A 175 -9.07 -0.23 1.68
CA ARG A 175 -7.77 0.11 2.29
C ARG A 175 -6.59 -0.18 1.36
N GLN A 176 -6.62 -1.31 0.65
CA GLN A 176 -5.58 -1.66 -0.31
C GLN A 176 -5.49 -0.63 -1.44
N LEU A 177 -6.62 -0.17 -1.98
CA LEU A 177 -6.65 0.86 -3.02
C LEU A 177 -6.09 2.20 -2.52
N ASP A 178 -6.39 2.58 -1.27
CA ASP A 178 -5.88 3.82 -0.67
C ASP A 178 -4.38 3.73 -0.34
N ASN A 179 -3.87 2.57 0.03
CA ASN A 179 -2.51 2.37 0.54
C ASN A 179 -1.51 1.88 -0.53
N GLU A 180 -1.99 1.29 -1.61
CA GLU A 180 -1.13 0.66 -2.64
C GLU A 180 -0.12 1.62 -3.26
N PRO A 181 -0.47 2.86 -3.64
CA PRO A 181 0.51 3.80 -4.19
C PRO A 181 1.66 4.11 -3.22
N TYR A 182 1.36 4.26 -1.95
CA TYR A 182 2.35 4.53 -0.90
C TYR A 182 3.22 3.31 -0.62
N SER A 183 2.59 2.12 -0.55
CA SER A 183 3.32 0.85 -0.39
C SER A 183 4.27 0.60 -1.56
N ARG A 184 3.82 0.87 -2.79
CA ARG A 184 4.60 0.72 -4.02
C ARG A 184 5.78 1.67 -4.07
N PHE A 185 5.55 2.96 -3.79
CA PHE A 185 6.63 3.96 -3.77
C PHE A 185 7.74 3.56 -2.79
N PHE A 186 7.38 3.17 -1.55
CA PHE A 186 8.36 2.64 -0.60
C PHE A 186 9.06 1.39 -1.13
N ALA A 187 8.31 0.44 -1.72
CA ALA A 187 8.83 -0.82 -2.23
C ALA A 187 9.86 -0.60 -3.36
N GLU A 188 9.61 0.33 -4.27
CA GLU A 188 10.52 0.68 -5.37
C GLU A 188 11.83 1.26 -4.86
N GLU A 189 11.77 2.22 -3.94
CA GLU A 189 12.96 2.79 -3.30
C GLU A 189 13.74 1.72 -2.51
N CYS A 190 13.03 0.81 -1.82
CA CYS A 190 13.68 -0.27 -1.08
C CYS A 190 14.40 -1.25 -2.02
N CYS A 191 13.77 -1.70 -3.11
CA CYS A 191 14.38 -2.56 -4.12
C CYS A 191 15.63 -1.91 -4.74
N LYS A 192 15.53 -0.65 -5.12
CA LYS A 192 16.63 0.14 -5.69
C LYS A 192 17.82 0.21 -4.72
N ASN A 193 17.56 0.53 -3.47
CA ASN A 193 18.62 0.66 -2.46
C ASN A 193 19.29 -0.68 -2.16
N MET A 194 18.51 -1.76 -1.98
CA MET A 194 19.08 -3.10 -1.73
C MET A 194 19.94 -3.59 -2.90
N SER A 195 19.48 -3.36 -4.14
CA SER A 195 20.21 -3.81 -5.33
C SER A 195 21.52 -3.04 -5.57
N SER A 196 21.67 -1.86 -4.99
CA SER A 196 22.93 -1.09 -5.10
C SER A 196 24.13 -1.78 -4.42
N TYR A 197 23.86 -2.76 -3.56
CA TYR A 197 24.86 -3.59 -2.90
C TYR A 197 25.18 -4.91 -3.64
N GLY A 198 24.75 -5.05 -4.89
CA GLY A 198 25.13 -6.17 -5.76
C GLY A 198 24.11 -7.31 -5.85
N LEU A 199 22.98 -7.21 -5.18
CA LEU A 199 21.86 -8.12 -5.39
C LEU A 199 21.11 -7.77 -6.67
N LYS A 200 20.60 -8.77 -7.38
CA LYS A 200 19.73 -8.56 -8.53
C LYS A 200 18.42 -7.93 -8.07
N ASN A 201 18.00 -6.82 -8.70
CA ASN A 201 16.69 -6.24 -8.46
C ASN A 201 15.62 -7.04 -9.20
N LEU A 202 14.74 -7.72 -8.46
CA LEU A 202 13.58 -8.41 -9.02
C LEU A 202 12.32 -7.53 -9.02
N GLY A 203 12.42 -6.32 -8.47
CA GLY A 203 11.37 -5.31 -8.46
C GLY A 203 10.26 -5.56 -7.46
N VAL A 204 9.23 -4.73 -7.56
CA VAL A 204 8.03 -4.82 -6.74
C VAL A 204 7.13 -5.93 -7.26
N LYS A 205 6.63 -6.75 -6.35
CA LYS A 205 5.72 -7.84 -6.64
C LYS A 205 4.36 -7.57 -6.02
N ALA A 206 3.32 -7.93 -6.76
CA ALA A 206 1.97 -8.01 -6.26
C ALA A 206 1.55 -9.48 -6.35
N GLY A 207 1.18 -10.08 -5.26
CA GLY A 207 1.10 -11.53 -5.27
C GLY A 207 0.18 -12.14 -4.23
N PRO A 208 0.61 -13.18 -3.52
CA PRO A 208 -0.23 -13.84 -2.56
C PRO A 208 -0.76 -12.85 -1.52
N VAL A 209 -1.94 -13.14 -1.01
CA VAL A 209 -2.55 -12.30 0.02
C VAL A 209 -1.89 -12.58 1.36
N PHE A 210 -0.77 -11.94 1.61
CA PHE A 210 -0.09 -12.06 2.91
C PHE A 210 -1.02 -11.67 4.04
N THR A 211 -1.19 -12.56 5.00
CA THR A 211 -2.11 -12.40 6.14
C THR A 211 -1.86 -11.08 6.88
N VAL A 212 -0.61 -10.74 7.14
CA VAL A 212 -0.26 -9.52 7.86
C VAL A 212 -0.64 -8.27 7.08
N LEU A 213 -0.40 -8.23 5.76
CA LEU A 213 -0.74 -7.08 4.92
C LEU A 213 -2.27 -6.95 4.74
N TYR A 214 -2.99 -8.07 4.71
CA TYR A 214 -4.45 -8.08 4.62
C TYR A 214 -5.12 -7.45 5.86
N TYR A 215 -4.59 -7.73 7.06
CA TYR A 215 -5.15 -7.22 8.32
C TYR A 215 -4.54 -5.88 8.77
N PHE A 216 -3.43 -5.46 8.20
CA PHE A 216 -2.88 -4.14 8.47
C PHE A 216 -3.70 -3.04 7.76
N GLU A 217 -3.86 -1.87 8.43
CA GLU A 217 -4.76 -0.82 7.95
C GLU A 217 -4.07 0.32 7.20
N GLY A 218 -2.74 0.38 7.24
CA GLY A 218 -1.91 1.39 6.58
C GLY A 218 -1.10 0.85 5.40
N PRO A 219 -0.23 1.68 4.81
CA PRO A 219 0.77 1.26 3.83
C PRO A 219 1.73 0.23 4.41
N GLY A 220 1.87 -0.92 3.74
CA GLY A 220 2.69 -2.02 4.24
C GLY A 220 3.30 -2.87 3.13
N VAL A 221 4.46 -3.45 3.42
CA VAL A 221 5.22 -4.30 2.50
C VAL A 221 5.86 -5.48 3.20
N ILE A 222 6.20 -6.52 2.41
CA ILE A 222 7.14 -7.58 2.79
C ILE A 222 8.42 -7.41 1.95
N VAL A 223 9.53 -7.21 2.62
CA VAL A 223 10.86 -7.07 2.02
C VAL A 223 11.56 -8.41 2.04
N GLU A 224 11.97 -8.91 0.88
CA GLU A 224 12.76 -10.12 0.70
C GLU A 224 14.20 -9.73 0.37
N LEU A 225 15.10 -9.95 1.34
CA LEU A 225 16.50 -9.49 1.29
C LEU A 225 17.33 -10.20 0.22
N GLY A 226 16.90 -11.38 -0.23
CA GLY A 226 17.58 -12.27 -1.17
C GLY A 226 17.28 -13.72 -0.83
N TYR A 227 17.72 -14.66 -1.68
CA TYR A 227 17.38 -16.08 -1.57
C TYR A 227 18.46 -16.85 -0.79
N LEU A 228 18.15 -17.31 0.41
CA LEU A 228 19.06 -18.15 1.21
C LEU A 228 19.42 -19.47 0.50
N THR A 229 18.58 -19.92 -0.43
CA THR A 229 18.81 -21.15 -1.23
C THR A 229 19.67 -20.92 -2.47
N ASN A 230 19.98 -19.69 -2.82
CA ASN A 230 20.87 -19.37 -3.94
C ASN A 230 22.29 -19.12 -3.44
N GLU A 231 23.29 -19.69 -4.11
CA GLU A 231 24.68 -19.60 -3.67
C GLU A 231 25.22 -18.14 -3.68
N HIS A 232 24.91 -17.37 -4.70
CA HIS A 232 25.34 -15.97 -4.80
C HIS A 232 24.74 -15.14 -3.66
N ASP A 233 23.42 -15.20 -3.50
CA ASP A 233 22.71 -14.42 -2.47
C ASP A 233 23.11 -14.89 -1.06
N TYR A 234 23.23 -16.20 -0.84
CA TYR A 234 23.67 -16.76 0.44
C TYR A 234 25.06 -16.24 0.82
N ASN A 235 26.02 -16.29 -0.11
CA ASN A 235 27.37 -15.81 0.13
C ASN A 235 27.40 -14.31 0.44
N TYR A 236 26.59 -13.52 -0.28
CA TYR A 236 26.43 -12.10 0.02
C TYR A 236 25.79 -11.92 1.41
N LEU A 237 24.60 -12.46 1.66
CA LEU A 237 23.83 -12.27 2.90
C LEU A 237 24.62 -12.74 4.15
N THR A 238 25.47 -13.75 4.04
CA THR A 238 26.31 -14.23 5.14
C THR A 238 27.65 -13.53 5.25
N SER A 239 27.96 -12.60 4.35
CA SER A 239 29.16 -11.78 4.42
C SER A 239 29.16 -10.86 5.63
N LYS A 240 30.35 -10.39 6.03
CA LYS A 240 30.55 -9.59 7.27
C LYS A 240 29.69 -8.33 7.35
N ASN A 241 29.46 -7.68 6.22
CA ASN A 241 28.80 -6.36 6.18
C ASN A 241 27.33 -6.43 5.72
N ALA A 242 26.89 -7.52 5.12
CA ALA A 242 25.59 -7.62 4.46
C ALA A 242 24.41 -7.18 5.34
N LYS A 243 24.36 -7.59 6.61
CA LYS A 243 23.29 -7.18 7.52
C LYS A 243 23.22 -5.67 7.71
N LYS A 244 24.37 -5.00 7.79
CA LYS A 244 24.44 -3.53 7.92
C LYS A 244 24.05 -2.83 6.61
N GLU A 245 24.51 -3.37 5.49
CA GLU A 245 24.19 -2.86 4.16
C GLU A 245 22.70 -2.96 3.86
N MET A 246 22.08 -4.11 4.13
CA MET A 246 20.64 -4.30 3.99
C MET A 246 19.85 -3.41 4.95
N ALA A 247 20.29 -3.30 6.20
CA ALA A 247 19.67 -2.42 7.18
C ALA A 247 19.74 -0.95 6.75
N LYS A 248 20.88 -0.51 6.23
CA LYS A 248 21.04 0.84 5.70
C LYS A 248 20.16 1.07 4.48
N ALA A 249 20.08 0.13 3.54
CA ALA A 249 19.22 0.21 2.37
C ALA A 249 17.73 0.42 2.73
N ILE A 250 17.23 -0.37 3.69
CA ILE A 250 15.85 -0.26 4.17
C ILE A 250 15.65 1.07 4.92
N ALA A 251 16.58 1.46 5.79
CA ALA A 251 16.48 2.73 6.52
C ALA A 251 16.50 3.94 5.57
N ASP A 252 17.34 3.91 4.53
CA ASP A 252 17.38 4.95 3.50
C ASP A 252 16.04 5.06 2.76
N ALA A 253 15.41 3.92 2.42
CA ALA A 253 14.10 3.90 1.79
C ALA A 253 13.02 4.49 2.72
N ILE A 254 13.01 4.14 4.01
CA ILE A 254 12.06 4.69 5.00
C ILE A 254 12.23 6.21 5.13
N ILE A 255 13.47 6.68 5.21
CA ILE A 255 13.76 8.12 5.32
C ILE A 255 13.31 8.85 4.04
N THR A 256 13.60 8.30 2.87
CA THR A 256 13.16 8.87 1.57
C THR A 256 11.64 8.92 1.48
N TYR A 257 10.97 7.83 1.87
CA TYR A 257 9.51 7.72 1.91
C TYR A 257 8.87 8.84 2.74
N PHE A 258 9.27 9.02 3.99
CA PHE A 258 8.68 10.06 4.84
C PHE A 258 9.07 11.48 4.42
N LYS A 259 10.27 11.69 3.89
CA LYS A 259 10.64 13.00 3.31
C LYS A 259 9.78 13.37 2.13
N ALA A 260 9.46 12.41 1.26
CA ALA A 260 8.54 12.65 0.15
C ALA A 260 7.13 13.02 0.64
N LEU A 261 6.62 12.35 1.68
CA LEU A 261 5.31 12.65 2.27
C LEU A 261 5.27 14.01 2.99
N ASP A 262 6.37 14.47 3.55
CA ASP A 262 6.41 15.71 4.34
C ASP A 262 6.88 16.93 3.53
N GLY A 263 7.58 16.74 2.41
CA GLY A 263 8.32 17.79 1.69
C GLY A 263 7.70 18.29 0.38
N SER A 264 6.69 17.63 -0.13
CA SER A 264 5.94 18.02 -1.33
C SER A 264 4.46 17.79 -1.09
N SER A 265 3.63 18.34 -1.93
CA SER A 265 2.36 17.69 -2.20
C SER A 265 2.65 16.20 -2.44
N ALA A 266 2.32 15.36 -1.46
CA ALA A 266 2.53 13.89 -1.55
C ALA A 266 1.90 13.29 -2.82
N GLU A 267 1.02 14.03 -3.46
CA GLU A 267 0.39 13.77 -4.74
C GLU A 267 1.41 13.77 -5.90
N ASP A 268 2.36 14.73 -5.93
CA ASP A 268 3.31 14.86 -7.05
C ASP A 268 4.36 13.74 -7.08
N ALA A 269 4.83 13.25 -5.92
CA ALA A 269 5.84 12.19 -5.85
C ALA A 269 5.26 10.79 -6.16
N VAL A 270 3.96 10.59 -5.91
CA VAL A 270 3.23 9.35 -6.21
C VAL A 270 2.82 9.32 -7.69
N GLU A 271 2.47 10.46 -8.30
CA GLU A 271 2.16 10.54 -9.73
C GLU A 271 3.37 10.25 -10.61
N GLU A 272 4.58 10.67 -10.21
CA GLU A 272 5.80 10.42 -10.99
C GLU A 272 6.19 8.94 -11.02
N SER A 273 5.95 8.18 -9.95
CA SER A 273 6.23 6.74 -9.89
C SER A 273 5.25 5.88 -10.71
N VAL A 274 4.04 6.38 -10.96
CA VAL A 274 3.02 5.70 -11.79
C VAL A 274 3.26 5.94 -13.28
N ALA A 275 3.97 7.01 -13.65
CA ALA A 275 4.18 7.41 -15.04
C ALA A 275 5.28 6.62 -15.81
N GLU A 276 6.14 5.85 -15.12
CA GLU A 276 7.27 5.13 -15.75
C GLU A 276 7.00 3.68 -16.17
N GLN A 277 5.76 3.25 -16.33
CA GLN A 277 5.50 1.96 -16.97
C GLN A 277 5.27 2.12 -18.47
N PRO A 278 6.02 1.40 -19.34
CA PRO A 278 5.79 1.48 -20.78
C PRO A 278 4.41 0.93 -21.11
N ALA A 279 3.51 1.83 -21.47
CA ALA A 279 2.26 1.47 -22.11
C ALA A 279 2.57 0.87 -23.47
N GLU A 280 2.26 -0.39 -23.69
CA GLU A 280 2.13 -0.94 -25.04
C GLU A 280 1.09 -0.10 -25.80
N GLN A 281 1.58 0.63 -26.79
CA GLN A 281 0.74 1.43 -27.67
C GLN A 281 -0.14 0.53 -28.51
N VAL A 282 -1.42 0.45 -28.15
CA VAL A 282 -2.45 0.05 -29.09
C VAL A 282 -3.07 1.33 -29.62
N GLU A 283 -2.71 1.68 -30.87
CA GLU A 283 -3.37 2.76 -31.59
C GLU A 283 -4.86 2.47 -31.75
N HIS A 284 -5.67 3.16 -31.00
CA HIS A 284 -7.07 3.34 -31.32
C HIS A 284 -7.30 4.78 -31.79
N LYS A 285 -7.63 4.90 -33.09
CA LYS A 285 -8.19 6.13 -33.65
C LYS A 285 -9.37 6.58 -32.78
N SER A 286 -9.20 7.67 -32.05
CA SER A 286 -10.30 8.34 -31.38
C SER A 286 -10.94 9.31 -32.36
N ASP A 287 -12.16 8.99 -32.79
CA ASP A 287 -13.08 10.00 -33.30
C ASP A 287 -13.40 10.95 -32.13
N LYS A 288 -12.97 12.21 -32.25
CA LYS A 288 -13.34 13.29 -31.34
C LYS A 288 -14.84 13.54 -31.44
N LEU A 289 -15.66 12.92 -30.56
CA LEU A 289 -16.96 13.47 -30.23
C LEU A 289 -16.74 14.68 -29.30
N GLU A 290 -17.26 15.83 -29.66
CA GLU A 290 -17.34 16.99 -28.77
C GLU A 290 -18.16 16.61 -27.54
N ALA A 291 -17.58 16.75 -26.35
CA ALA A 291 -18.26 16.45 -25.08
C ALA A 291 -19.52 17.31 -24.94
N LEU A 292 -20.65 16.71 -24.58
CA LEU A 292 -21.91 17.40 -24.36
C LEU A 292 -21.79 18.35 -23.14
N ALA A 293 -22.24 19.60 -23.29
CA ALA A 293 -22.26 20.55 -22.20
C ALA A 293 -23.28 20.19 -21.09
N GLU A 294 -24.36 19.50 -21.45
CA GLU A 294 -25.33 18.89 -20.53
C GLU A 294 -26.04 17.71 -21.20
N GLY A 295 -26.48 16.74 -20.41
CA GLY A 295 -27.13 15.53 -20.92
C GLY A 295 -27.39 14.49 -19.85
N TYR A 296 -27.45 13.25 -20.28
CA TYR A 296 -27.65 12.09 -19.42
C TYR A 296 -26.43 11.16 -19.49
N SER A 297 -26.14 10.47 -18.39
CA SER A 297 -25.09 9.46 -18.32
C SER A 297 -25.53 8.33 -17.39
N ILE A 298 -24.88 7.17 -17.45
CA ILE A 298 -25.20 6.03 -16.61
C ILE A 298 -24.16 5.95 -15.50
N GLN A 299 -24.54 6.26 -14.26
CA GLN A 299 -23.67 6.12 -13.11
C GLN A 299 -23.47 4.64 -12.79
N LEU A 300 -22.21 4.21 -12.80
CA LEU A 300 -21.79 2.83 -12.49
C LEU A 300 -21.50 2.68 -10.99
N ILE A 301 -20.64 3.54 -10.48
CA ILE A 301 -20.23 3.54 -9.07
C ILE A 301 -20.10 4.98 -8.55
N SER A 302 -19.93 5.11 -7.23
CA SER A 302 -19.58 6.37 -6.58
C SER A 302 -18.54 6.16 -5.50
N SER A 303 -17.66 7.15 -5.32
CA SER A 303 -16.55 7.11 -4.37
C SER A 303 -16.50 8.36 -3.49
N THR A 304 -15.81 8.24 -2.39
CA THR A 304 -15.48 9.39 -1.51
C THR A 304 -14.23 10.12 -1.97
N TYR A 305 -13.44 9.53 -2.86
CA TYR A 305 -12.20 10.05 -3.46
C TYR A 305 -12.22 9.84 -4.98
N SER A 306 -11.34 10.54 -5.70
CA SER A 306 -11.17 10.37 -7.14
C SER A 306 -10.50 9.04 -7.44
N VAL A 307 -10.95 8.35 -8.49
CA VAL A 307 -10.46 7.03 -8.95
C VAL A 307 -10.11 7.15 -10.42
N ASP A 308 -8.98 6.58 -10.84
CA ASP A 308 -8.59 6.55 -12.24
C ASP A 308 -9.67 5.89 -13.11
N VAL A 309 -10.08 6.57 -14.16
CA VAL A 309 -11.06 6.07 -15.13
C VAL A 309 -10.60 4.79 -15.84
N ASN A 310 -9.30 4.49 -15.79
CA ASN A 310 -8.69 3.26 -16.28
C ASN A 310 -8.63 2.15 -15.21
N ASP A 311 -9.19 2.37 -14.03
CA ASP A 311 -9.20 1.36 -12.98
C ASP A 311 -9.98 0.11 -13.39
N TYR A 312 -9.51 -1.05 -12.94
CA TYR A 312 -10.10 -2.36 -13.26
C TYR A 312 -11.53 -2.52 -12.72
N GLN A 313 -11.92 -1.77 -11.68
CA GLN A 313 -13.27 -1.80 -11.12
C GLN A 313 -14.33 -1.43 -12.17
N PHE A 314 -13.96 -0.67 -13.20
CA PHE A 314 -14.84 -0.35 -14.31
C PHE A 314 -15.03 -1.49 -15.31
N LYS A 315 -14.36 -2.63 -15.14
CA LYS A 315 -14.53 -3.86 -15.95
C LYS A 315 -14.40 -3.57 -17.44
N ALA A 316 -15.43 -3.94 -18.23
CA ALA A 316 -15.49 -3.68 -19.68
C ALA A 316 -15.64 -2.19 -20.03
N TYR A 317 -15.88 -1.33 -19.04
CA TYR A 317 -16.04 0.13 -19.19
C TYR A 317 -14.79 0.91 -18.80
N LYS A 318 -13.69 0.23 -18.47
CA LYS A 318 -12.38 0.82 -18.19
C LYS A 318 -11.96 1.76 -19.31
N GLY A 319 -11.52 2.98 -18.96
CA GLY A 319 -11.16 4.04 -19.91
C GLY A 319 -12.34 4.63 -20.71
N LYS A 320 -13.58 4.19 -20.42
CA LYS A 320 -14.80 4.68 -21.06
C LYS A 320 -15.73 5.40 -20.10
N VAL A 321 -15.32 5.53 -18.86
CA VAL A 321 -16.07 6.24 -17.83
C VAL A 321 -15.55 7.68 -17.69
N LYS A 322 -16.45 8.56 -17.26
CA LYS A 322 -16.15 9.95 -16.93
C LYS A 322 -16.45 10.16 -15.45
N GLU A 323 -15.55 10.85 -14.76
CA GLU A 323 -15.79 11.30 -13.41
C GLU A 323 -16.67 12.55 -13.44
N LEU A 324 -17.76 12.53 -12.67
CA LEU A 324 -18.65 13.66 -12.44
C LEU A 324 -18.72 13.94 -10.93
N ILE A 325 -18.92 15.19 -10.57
CA ILE A 325 -19.05 15.61 -9.18
C ILE A 325 -20.52 15.63 -8.79
N GLY A 326 -20.84 14.90 -7.75
CA GLY A 326 -22.16 14.90 -7.11
C GLY A 326 -22.13 15.53 -5.72
N SER A 327 -23.25 15.51 -5.04
CA SER A 327 -23.38 15.99 -3.66
C SER A 327 -23.19 14.86 -2.62
N GLY A 328 -22.83 15.25 -1.37
CA GLY A 328 -22.76 14.36 -0.21
C GLY A 328 -21.44 13.61 -0.07
N LYS A 329 -21.42 12.57 0.78
CA LYS A 329 -20.23 11.83 1.18
C LYS A 329 -19.51 11.16 -0.01
N TYR A 330 -20.27 10.60 -0.95
CA TYR A 330 -19.76 9.92 -2.15
C TYR A 330 -19.82 10.90 -3.35
N LYS A 331 -19.02 11.95 -3.32
CA LYS A 331 -19.11 13.06 -4.29
C LYS A 331 -18.59 12.69 -5.68
N TYR A 332 -17.66 11.77 -5.80
CA TYR A 332 -17.14 11.33 -7.10
C TYR A 332 -18.05 10.27 -7.70
N LYS A 333 -18.58 10.53 -8.88
CA LYS A 333 -19.52 9.68 -9.60
C LYS A 333 -18.91 9.26 -10.93
N TYR A 334 -18.77 7.95 -11.14
CA TYR A 334 -18.18 7.41 -12.35
C TYR A 334 -19.30 6.97 -13.29
N CYS A 335 -19.37 7.65 -14.42
CA CYS A 335 -20.49 7.57 -15.32
C CYS A 335 -20.05 7.10 -16.72
N TYR A 336 -20.82 6.24 -17.35
CA TYR A 336 -20.59 5.72 -18.69
C TYR A 336 -21.56 6.34 -19.69
N GLY A 337 -21.04 6.71 -20.87
CA GLY A 337 -21.79 7.28 -21.98
C GLY A 337 -22.25 8.70 -21.72
N GLU A 338 -22.43 9.45 -22.80
CA GLU A 338 -23.04 10.78 -22.80
C GLU A 338 -24.22 10.75 -23.79
N TYR A 339 -25.41 10.98 -23.29
CA TYR A 339 -26.65 10.86 -24.05
C TYR A 339 -27.42 12.18 -24.05
N VAL A 340 -27.94 12.56 -25.21
CA VAL A 340 -28.77 13.77 -25.35
C VAL A 340 -30.12 13.58 -24.69
N THR A 341 -30.67 12.34 -24.75
CA THR A 341 -32.00 12.04 -24.20
C THR A 341 -31.95 10.98 -23.11
N LEU A 342 -32.89 11.04 -22.17
CA LEU A 342 -33.09 10.01 -21.15
C LEU A 342 -33.37 8.65 -21.76
N ALA A 343 -34.14 8.60 -22.87
CA ALA A 343 -34.53 7.37 -23.54
C ALA A 343 -33.33 6.62 -24.12
N ASP A 344 -32.32 7.34 -24.64
CA ASP A 344 -31.11 6.71 -25.18
C ASP A 344 -30.25 6.16 -24.07
N ALA A 345 -30.09 6.87 -22.97
CA ALA A 345 -29.40 6.36 -21.78
C ALA A 345 -30.06 5.11 -21.19
N GLN A 346 -31.42 5.06 -21.21
CA GLN A 346 -32.18 3.89 -20.74
C GLN A 346 -32.01 2.65 -21.60
N LYS A 347 -31.77 2.78 -22.91
CA LYS A 347 -31.50 1.65 -23.82
C LYS A 347 -30.22 0.92 -23.40
N ASP A 348 -29.16 1.68 -23.12
CA ASP A 348 -27.85 1.11 -22.75
C ASP A 348 -27.80 0.65 -21.29
N LEU A 349 -28.66 1.20 -20.43
CA LEU A 349 -28.72 0.84 -19.01
C LEU A 349 -28.91 -0.66 -18.77
N ALA A 350 -29.70 -1.34 -19.61
CA ALA A 350 -29.96 -2.77 -19.47
C ALA A 350 -28.66 -3.60 -19.67
N GLU A 351 -27.83 -3.20 -20.63
CA GLU A 351 -26.53 -3.84 -20.88
C GLU A 351 -25.54 -3.54 -19.74
N VAL A 352 -25.47 -2.28 -19.31
CA VAL A 352 -24.61 -1.85 -18.22
C VAL A 352 -24.93 -2.61 -16.92
N ARG A 353 -26.20 -2.85 -16.64
CA ARG A 353 -26.64 -3.60 -15.45
C ARG A 353 -26.22 -5.06 -15.41
N LYS A 354 -25.80 -5.65 -16.52
CA LYS A 354 -25.19 -6.99 -16.49
C LYS A 354 -23.88 -7.01 -15.70
N SER A 355 -23.14 -5.90 -15.70
CA SER A 355 -21.88 -5.72 -14.99
C SER A 355 -22.01 -4.91 -13.71
N PHE A 356 -22.91 -3.93 -13.66
CA PHE A 356 -23.14 -3.00 -12.55
C PHE A 356 -24.63 -3.00 -12.21
N LYS A 357 -25.07 -3.93 -11.37
CA LYS A 357 -26.49 -4.18 -11.07
C LYS A 357 -27.25 -2.94 -10.59
N ASP A 358 -26.55 -2.08 -9.82
CA ASP A 358 -27.11 -0.87 -9.21
C ASP A 358 -26.92 0.39 -10.09
N ALA A 359 -26.49 0.24 -11.35
CA ALA A 359 -26.35 1.36 -12.25
C ALA A 359 -27.69 2.04 -12.54
N TYR A 360 -27.68 3.36 -12.65
CA TYR A 360 -28.85 4.16 -12.96
C TYR A 360 -28.48 5.43 -13.76
N VAL A 361 -29.46 5.99 -14.46
CA VAL A 361 -29.25 7.18 -15.25
C VAL A 361 -29.20 8.42 -14.36
N VAL A 362 -28.24 9.29 -14.61
CA VAL A 362 -28.09 10.63 -13.98
C VAL A 362 -28.12 11.69 -15.05
N ARG A 363 -28.56 12.89 -14.69
CA ARG A 363 -28.41 14.09 -15.51
C ARG A 363 -27.14 14.83 -15.09
N PHE A 364 -26.39 15.34 -16.06
CA PHE A 364 -25.19 16.12 -15.79
C PHE A 364 -25.19 17.46 -16.53
N LYS A 365 -24.43 18.42 -16.02
CA LYS A 365 -24.10 19.69 -16.65
C LYS A 365 -22.63 20.01 -16.40
N GLY A 366 -21.84 20.08 -17.49
CA GLY A 366 -20.39 20.13 -17.38
C GLY A 366 -19.83 18.90 -16.67
N SER A 367 -19.11 19.08 -15.56
CA SER A 367 -18.56 18.03 -14.73
C SER A 367 -19.41 17.70 -13.49
N GLU A 368 -20.62 18.25 -13.35
CA GLU A 368 -21.46 18.05 -12.17
C GLU A 368 -22.73 17.26 -12.47
N ILE A 369 -23.16 16.44 -11.50
CA ILE A 369 -24.49 15.82 -11.53
C ILE A 369 -25.52 16.82 -11.03
N VAL A 370 -26.55 17.01 -11.84
CA VAL A 370 -27.69 17.89 -11.52
C VAL A 370 -28.93 17.07 -11.20
N LYS A 371 -29.82 17.62 -10.35
CA LYS A 371 -31.07 16.97 -9.96
C LYS A 371 -32.13 17.08 -11.04
#